data_2b01a31eeb9ad0b1763f92abb8b5431e
#
_entry.id   2b01a31eeb9ad0b1763f92abb8b5431e
#
_cell.length_a   1.000
_cell.length_b   1.000
_cell.length_c   1.000
_cell.angle_alpha   90.00
_cell.angle_beta   90.00
_cell.angle_gamma   90.00
#
_symmetry.space_group_name_H-M   'P 1'
#
loop_
_entity.id
_entity.type
_entity.pdbx_description
1 polymer ?
#
loop_
_entity_poly.entity_id
_entity_poly.type
_entity_poly.pdbx_seq_one_letter_code
_entity_poly.pdbx_strand_id
1 'polypeptide(L)'
;KNIERMQQALNDKEVDGIAAMAHKLLPLFTMIGADETITPLKWLEACRGEKFSEKIEETTLNILEAVRKVISEAERYLIVMKNTR
;
A
#
# COMPACT_ATOMS: atom_id res chain seq x y z
N LYS A 1 -2.06 -11.08 -4.84
CA LYS A 1 -0.80 -10.39 -4.67
C LYS A 1 -0.89 -9.43 -3.50
N ASN A 2 0.13 -8.62 -3.29
CA ASN A 2 0.22 -7.82 -2.07
C ASN A 2 -0.95 -6.87 -1.85
N ILE A 3 -1.44 -6.24 -2.93
CA ILE A 3 -2.57 -5.32 -2.82
C ILE A 3 -3.82 -6.06 -2.39
N GLU A 4 -4.06 -7.21 -3.00
CA GLU A 4 -5.23 -8.03 -2.69
C GLU A 4 -5.20 -8.51 -1.24
N ARG A 5 -4.02 -8.88 -0.75
CA ARG A 5 -3.86 -9.30 0.63
C ARG A 5 -4.13 -8.15 1.61
N MET A 6 -3.66 -6.95 1.28
CA MET A 6 -3.93 -5.79 2.12
C MET A 6 -5.42 -5.45 2.12
N GLN A 7 -6.05 -5.51 0.94
CA GLN A 7 -7.49 -5.28 0.84
C GLN A 7 -8.27 -6.33 1.65
N GLN A 8 -7.85 -7.60 1.58
CA GLN A 8 -8.48 -8.66 2.32
C GLN A 8 -8.32 -8.46 3.82
N ALA A 9 -7.12 -8.09 4.27
CA ALA A 9 -6.88 -7.81 5.68
C ALA A 9 -7.73 -6.65 6.17
N LEU A 10 -7.93 -5.63 5.33
CA LEU A 10 -8.80 -4.51 5.66
C LEU A 10 -10.24 -4.96 5.78
N ASN A 11 -10.72 -5.77 4.83
CA ASN A 11 -12.09 -6.27 4.85
C ASN A 11 -12.35 -7.12 6.10
N ASP A 12 -11.35 -7.89 6.53
CA ASP A 12 -11.44 -8.76 7.70
C ASP A 12 -11.10 -8.02 9.00
N LYS A 13 -10.73 -6.75 8.91
CA LYS A 13 -10.35 -5.92 10.05
C LYS A 13 -9.18 -6.53 10.83
N GLU A 14 -8.24 -7.15 10.11
CA GLU A 14 -7.06 -7.78 10.69
C GLU A 14 -5.88 -6.80 10.71
N VAL A 15 -5.69 -6.14 11.85
CA VAL A 15 -4.64 -5.13 12.01
C VAL A 15 -3.25 -5.72 11.78
N ASP A 16 -3.01 -6.92 12.31
CA ASP A 16 -1.71 -7.56 12.15
C ASP A 16 -1.41 -7.85 10.68
N GLY A 17 -2.42 -8.24 9.91
CA GLY A 17 -2.29 -8.46 8.47
C GLY A 17 -1.97 -7.17 7.74
N ILE A 18 -2.65 -6.09 8.10
CA ILE A 18 -2.39 -4.77 7.52
C ILE A 18 -0.96 -4.32 7.85
N ALA A 19 -0.54 -4.47 9.10
CA ALA A 19 0.81 -4.09 9.52
C ALA A 19 1.88 -4.89 8.80
N ALA A 20 1.65 -6.20 8.61
CA ALA A 20 2.58 -7.05 7.89
C ALA A 20 2.73 -6.62 6.43
N MET A 21 1.63 -6.26 5.79
CA MET A 21 1.67 -5.78 4.40
C MET A 21 2.35 -4.42 4.30
N ALA A 22 2.11 -3.53 5.28
CA ALA A 22 2.79 -2.24 5.33
C ALA A 22 4.30 -2.43 5.43
N HIS A 23 4.74 -3.39 6.23
CA HIS A 23 6.17 -3.72 6.35
C HIS A 23 6.76 -4.15 5.00
N LYS A 24 6.04 -4.98 4.26
CA LYS A 24 6.50 -5.44 2.94
C LYS A 24 6.53 -4.34 1.89
N LEU A 25 5.57 -3.42 1.96
CA LEU A 25 5.48 -2.34 0.97
C LEU A 25 6.49 -1.23 1.23
N LEU A 26 6.92 -1.06 2.47
CA LEU A 26 7.79 0.04 2.84
C LEU A 26 9.10 0.09 2.03
N PRO A 27 9.87 -1.03 1.89
CA PRO A 27 11.08 -0.99 1.08
C PRO A 27 10.81 -0.66 -0.38
N LEU A 28 9.72 -1.18 -0.93
CA LEU A 28 9.33 -0.93 -2.33
C LEU A 28 9.09 0.56 -2.57
N PHE A 29 8.30 1.18 -1.70
CA PHE A 29 7.96 2.59 -1.86
C PHE A 29 9.15 3.50 -1.57
N THR A 30 10.03 3.09 -0.67
CA THR A 30 11.29 3.79 -0.45
C THR A 30 12.15 3.77 -1.71
N MET A 31 12.21 2.62 -2.36
CA MET A 31 13.01 2.44 -3.58
C MET A 31 12.52 3.32 -4.73
N ILE A 32 11.21 3.43 -4.91
CA ILE A 32 10.65 4.23 -6.00
C ILE A 32 10.48 5.70 -5.65
N GLY A 33 10.83 6.10 -4.43
CA GLY A 33 10.79 7.49 -4.02
C GLY A 33 9.41 8.03 -3.70
N ALA A 34 8.45 7.16 -3.38
CA ALA A 34 7.10 7.59 -3.04
C ALA A 34 7.05 8.04 -1.57
N ASP A 35 7.71 9.15 -1.29
CA ASP A 35 7.93 9.63 0.08
C ASP A 35 6.64 9.88 0.84
N GLU A 36 5.59 10.29 0.17
CA GLU A 36 4.29 10.58 0.79
C GLU A 36 3.61 9.35 1.37
N THR A 37 4.01 8.14 0.94
CA THR A 37 3.44 6.90 1.47
C THR A 37 4.24 6.32 2.63
N ILE A 38 5.47 6.78 2.83
CA ILE A 38 6.38 6.18 3.80
C ILE A 38 5.90 6.40 5.23
N THR A 39 5.52 7.62 5.58
CA THR A 39 5.03 7.93 6.92
C THR A 39 3.77 7.13 7.27
N PRO A 40 2.73 7.09 6.40
CA PRO A 40 1.57 6.26 6.67
C PRO A 40 1.89 4.77 6.79
N LEU A 41 2.81 4.26 5.97
CA LEU A 41 3.20 2.86 6.03
C LEU A 41 3.90 2.52 7.34
N LYS A 42 4.80 3.40 7.80
CA LYS A 42 5.46 3.22 9.10
C LYS A 42 4.46 3.24 10.23
N TRP A 43 3.48 4.12 10.15
CA TRP A 43 2.45 4.20 11.16
C TRP A 43 1.61 2.92 11.21
N LEU A 44 1.22 2.39 10.05
CA LEU A 44 0.46 1.13 9.98
C LEU A 44 1.28 -0.04 10.52
N GLU A 45 2.57 -0.10 10.20
CA GLU A 45 3.44 -1.14 10.73
C GLU A 45 3.50 -1.10 12.25
N ALA A 46 3.52 0.11 12.82
CA ALA A 46 3.55 0.30 14.26
C ALA A 46 2.22 -0.03 14.94
N CYS A 47 1.13 -0.16 14.18
CA CYS A 47 -0.18 -0.51 14.73
C CYS A 47 -0.34 -1.98 15.05
N ARG A 48 0.66 -2.81 14.78
CA ARG A 48 0.58 -4.24 15.05
C ARG A 48 0.21 -4.47 16.52
N GLY A 49 -0.77 -5.32 16.74
CA GLY A 49 -1.25 -5.64 18.09
C GLY A 49 -2.30 -4.66 18.63
N GLU A 50 -2.58 -3.59 17.90
CA GLU A 50 -3.62 -2.64 18.32
C GLU A 50 -4.98 -3.08 17.77
N LYS A 51 -6.02 -2.49 18.33
CA LYS A 51 -7.37 -2.76 17.87
C LYS A 51 -7.65 -2.00 16.57
N PHE A 52 -8.45 -2.60 15.70
CA PHE A 52 -8.88 -1.94 14.47
C PHE A 52 -9.61 -0.64 14.80
N SER A 53 -9.31 0.41 14.06
CA SER A 53 -9.92 1.71 14.27
C SER A 53 -10.22 2.36 12.92
N GLU A 54 -11.08 3.39 12.96
CA GLU A 54 -11.43 4.15 11.77
C GLU A 54 -10.19 4.78 11.13
N LYS A 55 -9.25 5.22 11.95
CA LYS A 55 -8.02 5.81 11.45
C LYS A 55 -7.17 4.78 10.71
N ILE A 56 -7.12 3.55 11.20
CA ILE A 56 -6.42 2.47 10.51
C ILE A 56 -7.09 2.20 9.17
N GLU A 57 -8.42 2.15 9.14
CA GLU A 57 -9.17 1.94 7.91
C GLU A 57 -8.87 3.04 6.90
N GLU A 58 -8.98 4.30 7.31
CA GLU A 58 -8.75 5.43 6.44
C GLU A 58 -7.32 5.45 5.89
N THR A 59 -6.34 5.23 6.76
CA THR A 59 -4.94 5.21 6.36
C THR A 59 -4.68 4.08 5.37
N THR A 60 -5.24 2.89 5.62
CA THR A 60 -5.08 1.75 4.72
C THR A 60 -5.71 2.03 3.36
N LEU A 61 -6.91 2.63 3.33
CA LEU A 61 -7.55 2.99 2.07
C LEU A 61 -6.72 3.99 1.28
N ASN A 62 -6.13 4.96 1.95
CA ASN A 62 -5.26 5.95 1.29
C ASN A 62 -4.03 5.28 0.67
N ILE A 63 -3.43 4.32 1.38
CA ILE A 63 -2.30 3.56 0.86
C ILE A 63 -2.71 2.73 -0.36
N LEU A 64 -3.85 2.05 -0.29
CA LEU A 64 -4.34 1.24 -1.40
C LEU A 64 -4.59 2.10 -2.64
N GLU A 65 -5.14 3.29 -2.45
CA GLU A 65 -5.36 4.21 -3.55
C GLU A 65 -4.03 4.66 -4.17
N ALA A 66 -3.05 4.99 -3.34
CA ALA A 66 -1.72 5.38 -3.82
C ALA A 66 -1.04 4.24 -4.58
N VAL A 67 -1.16 3.02 -4.10
CA VAL A 67 -0.59 1.85 -4.77
C VAL A 67 -1.23 1.64 -6.14
N ARG A 68 -2.55 1.73 -6.22
CA ARG A 68 -3.28 1.59 -7.48
C ARG A 68 -2.86 2.65 -8.49
N LYS A 69 -2.63 3.86 -8.01
CA LYS A 69 -2.18 4.96 -8.86
C LYS A 69 -0.79 4.67 -9.43
N VAL A 70 0.13 4.20 -8.60
CA VAL A 70 1.48 3.84 -9.04
C VAL A 70 1.42 2.72 -10.07
N ILE A 71 0.62 1.69 -9.84
CA ILE A 71 0.48 0.59 -10.78
C ILE A 71 -0.10 1.08 -12.11
N SER A 72 -1.12 1.92 -12.06
CA SER A 72 -1.73 2.47 -13.26
C SER A 72 -0.72 3.26 -14.09
N GLU A 73 0.10 4.08 -13.45
CA GLU A 73 1.14 4.85 -14.13
C GLU A 73 2.20 3.93 -14.75
N ALA A 74 2.59 2.87 -14.04
CA ALA A 74 3.56 1.92 -14.56
C ALA A 74 3.02 1.17 -15.77
N GLU A 75 1.75 0.79 -15.74
CA GLU A 75 1.11 0.12 -16.87
C GLU A 75 1.04 1.04 -18.09
N ARG A 76 0.70 2.30 -17.87
CA ARG A 76 0.65 3.30 -18.93
C ARG A 76 2.04 3.48 -19.56
N TYR A 77 3.06 3.54 -18.75
CA TYR A 77 4.44 3.67 -19.22
C TYR A 77 4.84 2.48 -20.10
N LEU A 78 4.49 1.27 -19.67
CA LEU A 78 4.79 0.06 -20.44
C LEU A 78 4.08 0.06 -21.81
N ILE A 79 2.83 0.50 -21.83
CA ILE A 79 2.08 0.59 -23.08
C ILE A 79 2.74 1.57 -24.05
N VAL A 80 3.14 2.74 -23.54
CA VAL A 80 3.83 3.74 -24.35
C VAL A 80 5.13 3.18 -24.92
N MET A 81 5.90 2.48 -24.10
CA MET A 81 7.16 1.88 -24.57
C MET A 81 6.93 0.85 -25.66
N LYS A 82 5.87 0.04 -25.54
CA LYS A 82 5.54 -0.94 -26.56
C LYS A 82 5.15 -0.28 -27.88
N ASN A 83 4.45 0.83 -27.80
CA ASN A 83 3.94 1.51 -28.99
C ASN A 83 4.99 2.34 -29.72
N THR A 84 6.11 2.63 -29.08
CA THR A 84 7.18 3.42 -29.69
C THR A 84 8.19 2.59 -30.50
N ARG A 85 8.01 1.31 -30.56
CA ARG A 85 8.93 0.44 -31.32
C ARG A 85 8.62 0.37 -32.79
#